data_7587d6a6fa898f8425b4b343b316d69e
#
_entry.id   7587d6a6fa898f8425b4b343b316d69e
#
_cell.length_a   1.000
_cell.length_b   1.000
_cell.length_c   1.000
_cell.angle_alpha   90.00
_cell.angle_beta   90.00
_cell.angle_gamma   90.00
#
_symmetry.space_group_name_H-M   'P 1'
#
loop_
_entity.id
_entity.type
_entity.pdbx_description
1 polymer ?
#
loop_
_entity_poly.entity_id
_entity_poly.type
_entity_poly.pdbx_seq_one_letter_code
_entity_poly.pdbx_strand_id
1 'polypeptide(L)'
;MKFKNLALLLLITFSTITAYGNNVSTDPINDKNKEKAKETIVGVAASNDNFTTLVAAVKAANLVDVLNGDGPFTVFAPTNDAFGKLPEGTVYSLLKPENKKILTAVLTYHVVAGKFDAKAVVKAIKANNGKFVIKTVQGNSLTAMIKDGNVLLKDTKGNVSKVIMTDVEASNGIIHAIDTVVMPQ
;
A
#
# COMPACT_ATOMS: atom_id res chain seq x y z
N MET A 1 -26.07 54.36 -50.54
CA MET A 1 -25.87 55.82 -50.17
C MET A 1 -24.61 55.80 -49.30
N LYS A 2 -23.57 56.26 -49.95
CA LYS A 2 -22.78 57.47 -49.67
C LYS A 2 -21.94 57.29 -48.39
N PHE A 3 -20.67 57.05 -48.59
CA PHE A 3 -19.53 58.02 -48.68
C PHE A 3 -19.01 58.32 -47.29
N LYS A 4 -17.81 58.42 -46.99
CA LYS A 4 -16.50 58.70 -47.59
C LYS A 4 -15.47 58.69 -46.47
N ASN A 5 -14.34 58.11 -46.74
CA ASN A 5 -13.09 58.87 -46.78
C ASN A 5 -12.65 59.49 -45.45
N LEU A 6 -11.44 59.55 -45.07
CA LEU A 6 -10.17 59.77 -45.77
C LEU A 6 -9.04 59.84 -44.73
N ALA A 7 -7.98 59.20 -45.03
CA ALA A 7 -6.61 59.75 -44.97
C ALA A 7 -6.02 60.06 -43.60
N LEU A 8 -4.90 59.55 -43.30
CA LEU A 8 -3.52 59.81 -43.81
C LEU A 8 -2.64 60.44 -42.74
N LEU A 9 -1.48 59.98 -42.73
CA LEU A 9 -0.15 60.49 -42.30
C LEU A 9 0.33 59.97 -40.95
N LEU A 10 1.27 59.08 -40.99
CA LEU A 10 2.72 59.21 -41.17
C LEU A 10 3.41 60.01 -40.07
N LEU A 11 4.24 59.39 -39.30
CA LEU A 11 5.65 59.77 -39.03
C LEU A 11 6.16 58.93 -37.86
N ILE A 12 6.99 57.96 -38.16
CA ILE A 12 8.43 57.82 -37.88
C ILE A 12 8.86 58.51 -36.57
N THR A 13 9.31 57.79 -35.61
CA THR A 13 10.68 57.91 -35.09
C THR A 13 10.98 56.91 -33.98
N PHE A 14 12.09 56.33 -34.14
CA PHE A 14 13.14 56.00 -33.17
C PHE A 14 12.97 54.87 -32.17
N SER A 15 13.71 53.87 -32.52
CA SER A 15 14.52 53.02 -31.66
C SER A 15 14.65 53.43 -30.21
N THR A 16 14.24 52.54 -29.32
CA THR A 16 15.03 52.24 -28.14
C THR A 16 14.95 50.74 -27.90
N ILE A 17 16.08 50.10 -28.13
CA ILE A 17 16.34 48.73 -27.66
C ILE A 17 16.41 48.84 -26.15
N THR A 18 15.35 48.41 -25.47
CA THR A 18 15.42 48.10 -24.05
C THR A 18 15.61 46.59 -23.92
N ALA A 19 16.75 46.23 -23.39
CA ALA A 19 17.14 44.88 -23.01
C ALA A 19 15.99 44.20 -22.25
N TYR A 20 15.46 43.11 -22.81
CA TYR A 20 14.69 42.17 -22.07
C TYR A 20 15.62 41.49 -21.06
N GLY A 21 15.65 42.03 -19.85
CA GLY A 21 16.13 41.30 -18.70
C GLY A 21 15.19 40.12 -18.52
N ASN A 22 15.70 38.92 -18.71
CA ASN A 22 15.07 37.69 -18.27
C ASN A 22 14.99 37.73 -16.73
N ASN A 23 13.94 38.33 -16.21
CA ASN A 23 13.50 38.04 -14.88
C ASN A 23 12.92 36.64 -14.90
N VAL A 24 13.78 35.65 -14.73
CA VAL A 24 13.36 34.38 -14.18
C VAL A 24 12.90 34.70 -12.77
N SER A 25 11.61 34.94 -12.61
CA SER A 25 10.96 34.87 -11.31
C SER A 25 11.17 33.46 -10.80
N THR A 26 12.21 33.28 -10.02
CA THR A 26 12.29 32.17 -9.08
C THR A 26 11.33 32.51 -7.95
N ASP A 27 10.03 32.36 -8.22
CA ASP A 27 9.09 32.25 -7.13
C ASP A 27 9.54 31.01 -6.33
N PRO A 28 9.85 31.16 -5.04
CA PRO A 28 10.03 29.99 -4.20
C PRO A 28 8.67 29.28 -4.21
N ILE A 29 8.61 28.15 -4.92
CA ILE A 29 7.51 27.23 -4.85
C ILE A 29 7.30 26.99 -3.36
N ASN A 30 6.24 27.58 -2.84
CA ASN A 30 5.82 27.42 -1.45
C ASN A 30 5.36 25.95 -1.27
N ASP A 31 6.35 25.09 -1.04
CA ASP A 31 6.20 23.64 -0.85
C ASP A 31 5.57 23.30 0.52
N LYS A 32 4.78 24.23 1.08
CA LYS A 32 4.08 24.04 2.36
C LYS A 32 2.71 23.39 2.22
N ASN A 33 2.28 22.98 1.01
CA ASN A 33 1.00 22.32 0.78
C ASN A 33 1.15 21.06 -0.08
N LYS A 34 2.28 20.39 -0.02
CA LYS A 34 2.33 18.99 -0.39
C LYS A 34 1.67 18.24 0.77
N GLU A 35 0.34 18.10 0.70
CA GLU A 35 -0.32 17.00 1.40
C GLU A 35 0.54 15.77 1.12
N LYS A 36 1.23 15.29 2.16
CA LYS A 36 2.15 14.16 2.01
C LYS A 36 1.35 13.03 1.40
N ALA A 37 1.55 12.78 0.11
CA ALA A 37 0.82 11.74 -0.61
C ALA A 37 0.94 10.48 0.24
N LYS A 38 -0.21 9.96 0.69
CA LYS A 38 -0.25 8.81 1.59
C LYS A 38 0.51 7.68 0.91
N GLU A 39 1.50 7.11 1.55
CA GLU A 39 2.31 6.04 0.99
C GLU A 39 1.45 4.81 0.69
N THR A 40 1.82 4.04 -0.33
CA THR A 40 1.19 2.75 -0.62
C THR A 40 1.47 1.74 0.52
N ILE A 41 0.78 0.61 0.51
CA ILE A 41 1.02 -0.50 1.46
C ILE A 41 2.51 -0.87 1.52
N VAL A 42 3.18 -0.95 0.37
CA VAL A 42 4.60 -1.28 0.30
C VAL A 42 5.46 -0.16 0.87
N GLY A 43 5.13 1.10 0.59
CA GLY A 43 5.82 2.27 1.15
C GLY A 43 5.71 2.32 2.67
N VAL A 44 4.49 2.17 3.21
CA VAL A 44 4.24 2.13 4.66
C VAL A 44 4.99 0.96 5.33
N ALA A 45 4.99 -0.22 4.71
CA ALA A 45 5.74 -1.36 5.24
C ALA A 45 7.26 -1.13 5.19
N ALA A 46 7.77 -0.48 4.13
CA ALA A 46 9.19 -0.21 3.97
C ALA A 46 9.71 0.88 4.93
N SER A 47 8.84 1.78 5.40
CA SER A 47 9.17 2.81 6.38
C SER A 47 9.09 2.34 7.84
N ASN A 48 8.76 1.06 8.07
CA ASN A 48 8.59 0.47 9.40
C ASN A 48 9.54 -0.69 9.62
N ASP A 49 10.44 -0.54 10.60
CA ASP A 49 11.49 -1.53 10.94
C ASP A 49 10.93 -2.91 11.33
N ASN A 50 9.69 -2.99 11.76
CA ASN A 50 9.04 -4.26 12.12
C ASN A 50 8.72 -5.14 10.90
N PHE A 51 8.77 -4.61 9.66
CA PHE A 51 8.39 -5.33 8.44
C PHE A 51 9.53 -5.53 7.46
N THR A 52 10.78 -5.38 7.88
CA THR A 52 11.95 -5.50 7.00
C THR A 52 12.03 -6.86 6.29
N THR A 53 11.74 -7.94 7.01
CA THR A 53 11.68 -9.30 6.44
C THR A 53 10.54 -9.45 5.43
N LEU A 54 9.36 -8.89 5.73
CA LEU A 54 8.21 -8.89 4.80
C LEU A 54 8.54 -8.13 3.52
N VAL A 55 9.15 -6.95 3.63
CA VAL A 55 9.55 -6.14 2.46
C VAL A 55 10.57 -6.88 1.60
N ALA A 56 11.56 -7.55 2.22
CA ALA A 56 12.51 -8.39 1.50
C ALA A 56 11.79 -9.53 0.76
N ALA A 57 10.82 -10.18 1.39
CA ALA A 57 10.02 -11.25 0.80
C ALA A 57 9.17 -10.76 -0.38
N VAL A 58 8.51 -9.60 -0.25
CA VAL A 58 7.71 -8.97 -1.32
C VAL A 58 8.58 -8.64 -2.53
N LYS A 59 9.80 -8.12 -2.30
CA LYS A 59 10.77 -7.84 -3.37
C LYS A 59 11.24 -9.12 -4.06
N ALA A 60 11.60 -10.16 -3.29
CA ALA A 60 12.04 -11.46 -3.82
C ALA A 60 10.95 -12.16 -4.65
N ALA A 61 9.69 -12.00 -4.26
CA ALA A 61 8.54 -12.52 -5.00
C ALA A 61 8.17 -11.69 -6.24
N ASN A 62 8.74 -10.49 -6.45
CA ASN A 62 8.35 -9.50 -7.47
C ASN A 62 6.87 -9.07 -7.32
N LEU A 63 6.37 -8.91 -6.10
CA LEU A 63 5.01 -8.50 -5.81
C LEU A 63 4.87 -7.00 -5.49
N VAL A 64 5.96 -6.24 -5.56
CA VAL A 64 5.97 -4.80 -5.26
C VAL A 64 4.96 -4.05 -6.14
N ASP A 65 4.98 -4.27 -7.45
CA ASP A 65 4.10 -3.58 -8.39
C ASP A 65 2.63 -3.99 -8.20
N VAL A 66 2.39 -5.27 -7.89
CA VAL A 66 1.03 -5.80 -7.63
C VAL A 66 0.44 -5.15 -6.37
N LEU A 67 1.24 -5.03 -5.31
CA LEU A 67 0.81 -4.43 -4.03
C LEU A 67 0.81 -2.89 -4.06
N ASN A 68 1.45 -2.27 -5.04
CA ASN A 68 1.37 -0.84 -5.32
C ASN A 68 0.22 -0.48 -6.26
N GLY A 69 -0.45 -1.46 -6.84
CA GLY A 69 -1.59 -1.26 -7.74
C GLY A 69 -2.80 -0.63 -7.06
N ASP A 70 -3.84 -0.41 -7.90
CA ASP A 70 -5.09 0.18 -7.47
C ASP A 70 -5.85 -0.76 -6.53
N GLY A 71 -5.86 -0.41 -5.23
CA GLY A 71 -6.59 -1.15 -4.22
C GLY A 71 -8.11 -1.03 -4.37
N PRO A 72 -8.87 -1.14 -3.29
CA PRO A 72 -8.35 -1.28 -1.94
C PRO A 72 -7.91 -2.69 -1.58
N PHE A 73 -6.83 -2.79 -0.81
CA PHE A 73 -6.35 -4.05 -0.27
C PHE A 73 -6.34 -4.02 1.26
N THR A 74 -6.51 -5.19 1.87
CA THR A 74 -6.19 -5.41 3.28
C THR A 74 -5.05 -6.40 3.37
N VAL A 75 -3.96 -6.02 4.02
CA VAL A 75 -2.77 -6.85 4.17
C VAL A 75 -2.58 -7.23 5.63
N PHE A 76 -2.53 -8.52 5.91
CA PHE A 76 -2.14 -9.06 7.20
C PHE A 76 -0.62 -9.22 7.22
N ALA A 77 0.10 -8.21 7.71
CA ALA A 77 1.54 -8.11 7.63
C ALA A 77 2.22 -8.83 8.81
N PRO A 78 2.90 -9.96 8.60
CA PRO A 78 3.68 -10.59 9.66
C PRO A 78 4.89 -9.71 10.00
N THR A 79 5.13 -9.52 11.31
CA THR A 79 6.32 -8.81 11.80
C THR A 79 7.58 -9.66 11.65
N ASN A 80 8.75 -9.04 11.84
CA ASN A 80 10.01 -9.79 11.87
C ASN A 80 9.99 -10.92 12.91
N ASP A 81 9.38 -10.66 14.08
CA ASP A 81 9.20 -11.67 15.12
C ASP A 81 8.30 -12.83 14.67
N ALA A 82 7.27 -12.52 13.86
CA ALA A 82 6.40 -13.55 13.29
C ALA A 82 7.18 -14.51 12.37
N PHE A 83 8.10 -13.97 11.57
CA PHE A 83 9.02 -14.78 10.75
C PHE A 83 10.01 -15.56 11.61
N GLY A 84 10.47 -14.98 12.73
CA GLY A 84 11.35 -15.64 13.68
C GLY A 84 10.75 -16.88 14.37
N LYS A 85 9.42 -16.99 14.41
CA LYS A 85 8.71 -18.19 14.92
C LYS A 85 8.70 -19.37 13.94
N LEU A 86 9.03 -19.13 12.68
CA LEU A 86 9.16 -20.23 11.71
C LEU A 86 10.40 -21.08 12.03
N PRO A 87 10.38 -22.38 11.68
CA PRO A 87 11.56 -23.24 11.84
C PRO A 87 12.81 -22.60 11.21
N GLU A 88 13.96 -22.80 11.83
CA GLU A 88 15.23 -22.27 11.34
C GLU A 88 15.45 -22.63 9.86
N GLY A 89 15.95 -21.66 9.09
CA GLY A 89 16.19 -21.81 7.66
C GLY A 89 14.94 -21.70 6.77
N THR A 90 13.73 -21.74 7.32
CA THR A 90 12.50 -21.64 6.51
C THR A 90 12.41 -20.31 5.76
N VAL A 91 12.66 -19.19 6.44
CA VAL A 91 12.66 -17.86 5.81
C VAL A 91 13.71 -17.78 4.71
N TYR A 92 14.94 -18.24 5.01
CA TYR A 92 16.03 -18.28 4.03
C TYR A 92 15.67 -19.15 2.82
N SER A 93 15.06 -20.31 3.06
CA SER A 93 14.60 -21.21 1.99
C SER A 93 13.52 -20.54 1.13
N LEU A 94 12.54 -19.88 1.74
CA LEU A 94 11.46 -19.20 1.01
C LEU A 94 11.97 -18.04 0.14
N LEU A 95 13.05 -17.37 0.55
CA LEU A 95 13.65 -16.26 -0.21
C LEU A 95 14.48 -16.72 -1.42
N LYS A 96 14.76 -18.01 -1.55
CA LYS A 96 15.52 -18.54 -2.69
C LYS A 96 14.70 -18.44 -3.99
N PRO A 97 15.34 -18.16 -5.13
CA PRO A 97 14.66 -18.04 -6.43
C PRO A 97 13.84 -19.27 -6.81
N GLU A 98 14.32 -20.47 -6.46
CA GLU A 98 13.62 -21.74 -6.71
C GLU A 98 12.28 -21.85 -6.00
N ASN A 99 12.14 -21.19 -4.84
CA ASN A 99 10.94 -21.20 -4.02
C ASN A 99 10.01 -19.97 -4.25
N LYS A 100 10.30 -19.17 -5.27
CA LYS A 100 9.52 -17.96 -5.58
C LYS A 100 8.01 -18.22 -5.70
N LYS A 101 7.60 -19.35 -6.29
CA LYS A 101 6.18 -19.73 -6.41
C LYS A 101 5.55 -19.94 -5.03
N ILE A 102 6.24 -20.62 -4.12
CA ILE A 102 5.77 -20.86 -2.75
C ILE A 102 5.69 -19.53 -2.00
N LEU A 103 6.74 -18.71 -2.09
CA LEU A 103 6.77 -17.39 -1.48
C LEU A 103 5.62 -16.50 -1.98
N THR A 104 5.36 -16.48 -3.29
CA THR A 104 4.24 -15.75 -3.88
C THR A 104 2.90 -16.25 -3.32
N ALA A 105 2.69 -17.57 -3.21
CA ALA A 105 1.48 -18.13 -2.64
C ALA A 105 1.29 -17.73 -1.17
N VAL A 106 2.35 -17.78 -0.37
CA VAL A 106 2.32 -17.33 1.03
C VAL A 106 1.99 -15.84 1.12
N LEU A 107 2.66 -14.99 0.36
CA LEU A 107 2.43 -13.54 0.41
C LEU A 107 1.03 -13.16 -0.07
N THR A 108 0.54 -13.75 -1.17
CA THR A 108 -0.82 -13.50 -1.68
C THR A 108 -1.91 -14.07 -0.76
N TYR A 109 -1.57 -15.06 0.07
CA TYR A 109 -2.44 -15.56 1.14
C TYR A 109 -2.62 -14.56 2.28
N HIS A 110 -1.65 -13.67 2.49
CA HIS A 110 -1.75 -12.57 3.46
C HIS A 110 -2.51 -11.34 2.92
N VAL A 111 -2.89 -11.33 1.65
CA VAL A 111 -3.57 -10.21 1.00
C VAL A 111 -5.03 -10.55 0.74
N VAL A 112 -5.89 -9.62 1.08
CA VAL A 112 -7.34 -9.69 0.84
C VAL A 112 -7.75 -8.52 -0.02
N ALA A 113 -8.57 -8.76 -1.05
CA ALA A 113 -9.18 -7.70 -1.83
C ALA A 113 -10.30 -7.01 -1.02
N GLY A 114 -10.28 -5.69 -1.00
CA GLY A 114 -11.20 -4.87 -0.22
C GLY A 114 -10.55 -4.23 1.02
N LYS A 115 -11.20 -3.19 1.54
CA LYS A 115 -10.75 -2.48 2.74
C LYS A 115 -11.54 -3.00 3.96
N PHE A 116 -10.90 -3.79 4.79
CA PHE A 116 -11.46 -4.34 6.02
C PHE A 116 -10.75 -3.73 7.22
N ASP A 117 -11.27 -2.64 7.77
CA ASP A 117 -10.79 -2.10 9.03
C ASP A 117 -11.16 -3.01 10.22
N ALA A 118 -10.55 -2.79 11.37
CA ALA A 118 -10.78 -3.61 12.56
C ALA A 118 -12.26 -3.65 12.97
N LYS A 119 -12.98 -2.53 12.79
CA LYS A 119 -14.41 -2.45 13.12
C LYS A 119 -15.24 -3.31 12.18
N ALA A 120 -14.94 -3.27 10.85
CA ALA A 120 -15.61 -4.10 9.86
C ALA A 120 -15.37 -5.60 10.12
N VAL A 121 -14.11 -5.98 10.42
CA VAL A 121 -13.75 -7.36 10.76
C VAL A 121 -14.49 -7.83 12.01
N VAL A 122 -14.47 -7.05 13.09
CA VAL A 122 -15.19 -7.38 14.34
C VAL A 122 -16.70 -7.48 14.11
N LYS A 123 -17.29 -6.56 13.34
CA LYS A 123 -18.71 -6.59 12.99
C LYS A 123 -19.05 -7.84 12.19
N ALA A 124 -18.23 -8.19 11.20
CA ALA A 124 -18.42 -9.38 10.39
C ALA A 124 -18.29 -10.67 11.21
N ILE A 125 -17.33 -10.76 12.13
CA ILE A 125 -17.19 -11.90 13.04
C ILE A 125 -18.44 -12.06 13.90
N LYS A 126 -18.96 -10.98 14.51
CA LYS A 126 -20.16 -11.01 15.32
C LYS A 126 -21.39 -11.42 14.53
N ALA A 127 -21.53 -10.92 13.29
CA ALA A 127 -22.67 -11.23 12.42
C ALA A 127 -22.67 -12.68 11.92
N ASN A 128 -21.50 -13.36 11.94
CA ASN A 128 -21.32 -14.73 11.45
C ASN A 128 -20.99 -15.72 12.58
N ASN A 129 -21.72 -15.65 13.68
CA ASN A 129 -21.61 -16.60 14.80
C ASN A 129 -20.16 -16.75 15.34
N GLY A 130 -19.44 -15.64 15.45
CA GLY A 130 -18.08 -15.61 16.02
C GLY A 130 -16.96 -16.00 15.07
N LYS A 131 -17.24 -16.25 13.79
CA LYS A 131 -16.25 -16.60 12.76
C LYS A 131 -16.55 -15.86 11.46
N PHE A 132 -15.55 -15.23 10.89
CA PHE A 132 -15.67 -14.59 9.58
C PHE A 132 -14.64 -15.21 8.62
N VAL A 133 -15.14 -15.83 7.55
CA VAL A 133 -14.32 -16.45 6.51
C VAL A 133 -14.00 -15.41 5.44
N ILE A 134 -12.73 -15.16 5.24
CA ILE A 134 -12.20 -14.15 4.32
C ILE A 134 -11.51 -14.88 3.17
N LYS A 135 -11.86 -14.55 1.93
CA LYS A 135 -11.18 -15.09 0.75
C LYS A 135 -9.94 -14.24 0.46
N THR A 136 -8.78 -14.88 0.38
CA THR A 136 -7.51 -14.22 0.08
C THR A 136 -7.28 -14.10 -1.42
N VAL A 137 -6.35 -13.24 -1.82
CA VAL A 137 -5.95 -13.08 -3.23
C VAL A 137 -5.35 -14.38 -3.79
N GLN A 138 -4.72 -15.19 -2.96
CA GLN A 138 -4.21 -16.51 -3.32
C GLN A 138 -5.34 -17.51 -3.68
N GLY A 139 -6.57 -17.27 -3.22
CA GLY A 139 -7.75 -18.11 -3.50
C GLY A 139 -8.20 -18.99 -2.34
N ASN A 140 -7.36 -19.28 -1.37
CA ASN A 140 -7.74 -20.01 -0.16
C ASN A 140 -8.40 -19.07 0.87
N SER A 141 -9.03 -19.65 1.88
CA SER A 141 -9.76 -18.92 2.91
C SER A 141 -8.91 -18.73 4.17
N LEU A 142 -9.05 -17.58 4.79
CA LEU A 142 -8.53 -17.25 6.11
C LEU A 142 -9.72 -17.00 7.03
N THR A 143 -9.75 -17.58 8.22
CA THR A 143 -10.87 -17.43 9.16
C THR A 143 -10.48 -16.47 10.27
N ALA A 144 -11.16 -15.34 10.35
CA ALA A 144 -11.05 -14.41 11.48
C ALA A 144 -12.02 -14.78 12.59
N MET A 145 -11.57 -14.70 13.85
CA MET A 145 -12.37 -14.96 15.06
C MET A 145 -11.94 -14.03 16.18
N ILE A 146 -12.77 -13.89 17.19
CA ILE A 146 -12.42 -13.17 18.42
C ILE A 146 -12.25 -14.17 19.55
N LYS A 147 -11.11 -14.09 20.26
CA LYS A 147 -10.85 -14.82 21.48
C LYS A 147 -10.12 -13.92 22.46
N ASP A 148 -10.58 -13.89 23.70
CA ASP A 148 -10.00 -13.10 24.78
C ASP A 148 -9.81 -11.61 24.41
N GLY A 149 -10.79 -11.04 23.68
CA GLY A 149 -10.76 -9.65 23.21
C GLY A 149 -9.85 -9.38 22.03
N ASN A 150 -9.11 -10.38 21.53
CA ASN A 150 -8.19 -10.24 20.41
C ASN A 150 -8.78 -10.82 19.12
N VAL A 151 -8.48 -10.20 17.99
CA VAL A 151 -8.75 -10.78 16.68
C VAL A 151 -7.66 -11.80 16.36
N LEU A 152 -8.09 -13.01 16.07
CA LEU A 152 -7.24 -14.12 15.67
C LEU A 152 -7.57 -14.51 14.23
N LEU A 153 -6.55 -14.87 13.48
CA LEU A 153 -6.64 -15.41 12.14
C LEU A 153 -6.26 -16.88 12.18
N LYS A 154 -7.12 -17.75 11.67
CA LYS A 154 -6.85 -19.17 11.55
C LYS A 154 -6.68 -19.53 10.08
N ASP A 155 -5.56 -20.16 9.74
CA ASP A 155 -5.28 -20.64 8.38
C ASP A 155 -5.94 -22.00 8.09
N THR A 156 -5.80 -22.46 6.86
CA THR A 156 -6.36 -23.75 6.41
C THR A 156 -5.67 -24.96 7.02
N LYS A 157 -4.46 -24.79 7.55
CA LYS A 157 -3.70 -25.83 8.29
C LYS A 157 -4.08 -25.88 9.77
N GLY A 158 -4.85 -24.90 10.25
CA GLY A 158 -5.25 -24.82 11.66
C GLY A 158 -4.34 -23.96 12.52
N ASN A 159 -3.27 -23.37 11.97
CA ASN A 159 -2.42 -22.45 12.70
C ASN A 159 -3.18 -21.16 13.01
N VAL A 160 -2.88 -20.55 14.14
CA VAL A 160 -3.52 -19.34 14.61
C VAL A 160 -2.50 -18.23 14.73
N SER A 161 -2.83 -17.08 14.19
CA SER A 161 -2.07 -15.83 14.32
C SER A 161 -2.92 -14.76 15.01
N LYS A 162 -2.30 -13.99 15.91
CA LYS A 162 -2.95 -12.87 16.57
C LYS A 162 -2.69 -11.58 15.80
N VAL A 163 -3.72 -10.77 15.62
CA VAL A 163 -3.58 -9.40 15.14
C VAL A 163 -3.10 -8.53 16.30
N ILE A 164 -1.91 -7.96 16.17
CA ILE A 164 -1.23 -7.19 17.22
C ILE A 164 -1.27 -5.67 16.98
N MET A 165 -1.49 -5.26 15.73
CA MET A 165 -1.70 -3.86 15.36
C MET A 165 -2.74 -3.79 14.25
N THR A 166 -3.65 -2.84 14.33
CA THR A 166 -4.73 -2.68 13.36
C THR A 166 -4.71 -1.30 12.72
N ASP A 167 -5.38 -1.21 11.57
CA ASP A 167 -5.76 0.06 10.95
C ASP A 167 -4.58 0.97 10.59
N VAL A 168 -3.44 0.40 10.21
CA VAL A 168 -2.35 1.18 9.62
C VAL A 168 -2.73 1.52 8.19
N GLU A 169 -3.08 2.78 7.98
CA GLU A 169 -3.62 3.24 6.70
C GLU A 169 -2.52 3.47 5.65
N ALA A 170 -2.82 3.06 4.42
CA ALA A 170 -2.05 3.32 3.22
C ALA A 170 -2.94 3.96 2.14
N SER A 171 -2.35 4.53 1.09
CA SER A 171 -3.10 5.16 -0.01
C SER A 171 -3.99 4.17 -0.76
N ASN A 172 -3.54 2.93 -0.91
CA ASN A 172 -4.24 1.87 -1.64
C ASN A 172 -4.75 0.73 -0.75
N GLY A 173 -4.84 0.93 0.58
CA GLY A 173 -5.41 -0.08 1.46
C GLY A 173 -5.13 0.12 2.93
N ILE A 174 -5.16 -0.99 3.67
CA ILE A 174 -4.96 -1.01 5.12
C ILE A 174 -4.09 -2.20 5.51
N ILE A 175 -3.26 -2.02 6.54
CA ILE A 175 -2.36 -3.05 7.06
C ILE A 175 -2.76 -3.40 8.49
N HIS A 176 -2.83 -4.70 8.77
CA HIS A 176 -2.93 -5.25 10.12
C HIS A 176 -1.69 -6.09 10.41
N ALA A 177 -0.94 -5.74 11.45
CA ALA A 177 0.22 -6.53 11.84
C ALA A 177 -0.18 -7.80 12.58
N ILE A 178 0.46 -8.89 12.26
CA ILE A 178 0.23 -10.20 12.87
C ILE A 178 1.50 -10.80 13.46
N ASP A 179 1.33 -11.59 14.53
CA ASP A 179 2.42 -12.15 15.33
C ASP A 179 2.92 -13.51 14.84
N THR A 180 2.29 -14.09 13.83
CA THR A 180 2.64 -15.41 13.29
C THR A 180 2.30 -15.45 11.79
N VAL A 181 3.18 -16.03 10.99
CA VAL A 181 2.96 -16.19 9.54
C VAL A 181 1.88 -17.25 9.31
N VAL A 182 0.82 -16.89 8.56
CA VAL A 182 -0.21 -17.83 8.13
C VAL A 182 0.19 -18.52 6.83
N MET A 183 -0.11 -19.81 6.71
CA MET A 183 0.34 -20.62 5.58
C MET A 183 -0.86 -21.17 4.78
N PRO A 184 -0.86 -21.08 3.45
CA PRO A 184 -1.83 -21.78 2.61
C PRO A 184 -1.57 -23.31 2.65
N GLN A 185 -2.56 -24.08 2.21
CA GLN A 185 -2.38 -25.52 1.96
C GLN A 185 -1.40 -25.76 0.84
#